data_ca983f486b5263162b01ec239b503005
#
_entry.id   ca983f486b5263162b01ec239b503005
#
_cell.length_a   1.000
_cell.length_b   1.000
_cell.length_c   1.000
_cell.angle_alpha   90.00
_cell.angle_beta   90.00
_cell.angle_gamma   90.00
#
_symmetry.space_group_name_H-M   'P 1'
#
loop_
_entity.id
_entity.type
_entity.pdbx_description
1 polymer ?
#
loop_
_entity_poly.entity_id
_entity_poly.type
_entity_poly.pdbx_seq_one_letter_code
_entity_poly.pdbx_strand_id
1 'polypeptide(L)'
;WGENTCVPDMSREETQMWFYFMAVKYMEAGIEAFHCGQVMLMASMGDSENGYAGYRTLLSKIREAATTKAARGTVLLDAHLGNGGIVVDGELLFDFVSFPLRAKEIAGEPMKAKLEKGYLDSVIGYTKGGRPPSGWTAERIPYLLEFDNFGVSDHPGQYDWSDHYVWGYDEISWFSLLDDEYAREWLEYAVDYLRSMDPIGYVQMPGCRVSVSGASR
;
A
#
# COMPACT_ATOMS: atom_id res chain seq x y z
N TRP A 1 -0.54 8.90 -19.26
CA TRP A 1 0.28 9.55 -18.24
C TRP A 1 0.68 10.91 -18.77
N GLY A 2 1.04 11.87 -17.92
CA GLY A 2 1.38 13.20 -18.35
C GLY A 2 2.59 13.27 -19.29
N GLU A 3 2.77 14.40 -19.94
CA GLU A 3 3.92 14.65 -20.81
C GLU A 3 5.23 14.42 -20.02
N ASN A 4 6.18 13.71 -20.62
CA ASN A 4 7.46 13.33 -20.00
C ASN A 4 7.37 12.40 -18.78
N THR A 5 6.26 11.68 -18.62
CA THR A 5 6.12 10.64 -17.60
C THR A 5 6.06 9.25 -18.24
N CYS A 6 6.52 8.24 -17.51
CA CYS A 6 6.42 6.84 -17.93
C CYS A 6 6.11 5.94 -16.72
N VAL A 7 5.56 4.78 -17.02
CA VAL A 7 5.36 3.69 -16.07
C VAL A 7 6.34 2.58 -16.45
N PRO A 8 7.13 2.05 -15.50
CA PRO A 8 7.99 0.90 -15.77
C PRO A 8 7.17 -0.30 -16.24
N ASP A 9 7.58 -0.91 -17.34
CA ASP A 9 6.94 -2.11 -17.90
C ASP A 9 7.60 -3.35 -17.28
N MET A 10 6.86 -4.07 -16.42
CA MET A 10 7.37 -5.24 -15.71
C MET A 10 7.60 -6.46 -16.64
N SER A 11 7.06 -6.47 -17.84
CA SER A 11 7.35 -7.51 -18.84
C SER A 11 8.78 -7.42 -19.39
N ARG A 12 9.48 -6.31 -19.15
CA ARG A 12 10.84 -6.08 -19.64
C ARG A 12 11.91 -6.53 -18.66
N GLU A 13 12.92 -7.25 -19.18
CA GLU A 13 14.03 -7.75 -18.37
C GLU A 13 14.82 -6.62 -17.70
N GLU A 14 14.99 -5.48 -18.39
CA GLU A 14 15.69 -4.31 -17.85
C GLU A 14 14.95 -3.74 -16.63
N THR A 15 13.61 -3.70 -16.66
CA THR A 15 12.80 -3.28 -15.53
C THR A 15 12.97 -4.25 -14.36
N GLN A 16 12.90 -5.56 -14.62
CA GLN A 16 13.11 -6.59 -13.60
C GLN A 16 14.51 -6.51 -13.00
N MET A 17 15.54 -6.33 -13.83
CA MET A 17 16.93 -6.17 -13.37
C MET A 17 17.10 -4.94 -12.47
N TRP A 18 16.46 -3.83 -12.80
CA TRP A 18 16.50 -2.62 -11.97
C TRP A 18 15.89 -2.86 -10.58
N PHE A 19 14.69 -3.41 -10.52
CA PHE A 19 14.04 -3.69 -9.24
C PHE A 19 14.75 -4.78 -8.44
N TYR A 20 15.32 -5.78 -9.10
CA TYR A 20 16.16 -6.78 -8.45
C TYR A 20 17.42 -6.14 -7.82
N PHE A 21 18.10 -5.27 -8.55
CA PHE A 21 19.26 -4.53 -8.04
C PHE A 21 18.88 -3.70 -6.80
N MET A 22 17.77 -2.98 -6.86
CA MET A 22 17.27 -2.19 -5.72
C MET A 22 16.99 -3.06 -4.50
N ALA A 23 16.29 -4.18 -4.68
CA ALA A 23 15.99 -5.12 -3.60
C ALA A 23 17.27 -5.68 -2.95
N VAL A 24 18.27 -6.04 -3.76
CA VAL A 24 19.57 -6.50 -3.24
C VAL A 24 20.26 -5.39 -2.42
N LYS A 25 20.23 -4.15 -2.89
CA LYS A 25 20.80 -3.01 -2.13
C LYS A 25 20.09 -2.75 -0.82
N TYR A 26 18.77 -2.92 -0.78
CA TYR A 26 18.00 -2.82 0.46
C TYR A 26 18.34 -3.95 1.44
N MET A 27 18.49 -5.19 0.96
CA MET A 27 18.94 -6.30 1.82
C MET A 27 20.35 -6.05 2.38
N GLU A 28 21.27 -5.54 1.58
CA GLU A 28 22.63 -5.16 2.02
C GLU A 28 22.60 -4.05 3.09
N ALA A 29 21.57 -3.20 3.08
CA ALA A 29 21.31 -2.20 4.12
C ALA A 29 20.54 -2.73 5.35
N GLY A 30 20.18 -4.02 5.37
CA GLY A 30 19.45 -4.68 6.46
C GLY A 30 17.93 -4.57 6.38
N ILE A 31 17.36 -4.14 5.25
CA ILE A 31 15.92 -4.07 5.04
C ILE A 31 15.43 -5.43 4.53
N GLU A 32 14.43 -6.01 5.21
CA GLU A 32 13.92 -7.35 4.94
C GLU A 32 12.39 -7.38 4.75
N ALA A 33 11.75 -6.22 4.61
CA ALA A 33 10.37 -6.09 4.20
C ALA A 33 10.28 -4.98 3.12
N PHE A 34 9.73 -5.32 1.95
CA PHE A 34 9.70 -4.40 0.81
C PHE A 34 8.27 -4.14 0.37
N HIS A 35 7.92 -2.86 0.33
CA HIS A 35 6.73 -2.40 -0.33
C HIS A 35 7.02 -2.19 -1.83
N CYS A 36 6.37 -2.99 -2.68
CA CYS A 36 6.59 -2.97 -4.13
C CYS A 36 5.74 -1.92 -4.87
N GLY A 37 5.06 -1.05 -4.14
CA GLY A 37 4.28 0.05 -4.70
C GLY A 37 3.06 -0.40 -5.51
N GLN A 38 2.73 0.37 -6.53
CA GLN A 38 1.55 0.17 -7.37
C GLN A 38 1.76 -0.90 -8.44
N VAL A 39 1.84 -2.14 -8.03
CA VAL A 39 2.08 -3.30 -8.90
C VAL A 39 1.05 -3.42 -10.02
N MET A 40 -0.22 -3.18 -9.73
CA MET A 40 -1.28 -3.26 -10.74
C MET A 40 -1.04 -2.31 -11.91
N LEU A 41 -0.51 -1.13 -11.62
CA LEU A 41 -0.19 -0.12 -12.62
C LEU A 41 0.95 -0.59 -13.56
N MET A 42 2.04 -1.06 -12.98
CA MET A 42 3.19 -1.57 -13.76
C MET A 42 2.86 -2.84 -14.52
N ALA A 43 2.01 -3.70 -13.96
CA ALA A 43 1.55 -4.93 -14.61
C ALA A 43 0.60 -4.67 -15.80
N SER A 44 -0.14 -3.55 -15.78
CA SER A 44 -1.08 -3.20 -16.86
C SER A 44 -0.41 -2.92 -18.21
N MET A 45 0.93 -2.81 -18.23
CA MET A 45 1.71 -2.63 -19.46
C MET A 45 1.93 -3.95 -20.24
N GLY A 46 1.27 -5.05 -19.85
CA GLY A 46 1.30 -6.34 -20.53
C GLY A 46 1.58 -7.53 -19.62
N ASP A 47 2.18 -7.34 -18.46
CA ASP A 47 2.54 -8.44 -17.55
C ASP A 47 1.29 -9.12 -16.94
N SER A 48 0.24 -8.36 -16.65
CA SER A 48 -1.02 -8.93 -16.13
C SER A 48 -1.71 -9.85 -17.12
N GLU A 49 -1.66 -9.53 -18.42
CA GLU A 49 -2.21 -10.35 -19.49
C GLU A 49 -1.39 -11.64 -19.69
N ASN A 50 -0.11 -11.61 -19.33
CA ASN A 50 0.81 -12.74 -19.37
C ASN A 50 0.93 -13.48 -18.02
N GLY A 51 -0.11 -13.46 -17.20
CA GLY A 51 -0.15 -14.16 -15.91
C GLY A 51 0.90 -13.67 -14.90
N TYR A 52 1.27 -12.40 -14.95
CA TYR A 52 2.29 -11.79 -14.09
C TYR A 52 3.67 -12.46 -14.18
N ALA A 53 4.06 -12.93 -15.36
CA ALA A 53 5.30 -13.69 -15.57
C ALA A 53 6.54 -12.87 -15.17
N GLY A 54 6.58 -11.59 -15.46
CA GLY A 54 7.67 -10.68 -15.07
C GLY A 54 7.77 -10.50 -13.56
N TYR A 55 6.64 -10.25 -12.89
CA TYR A 55 6.59 -10.19 -11.43
C TYR A 55 6.96 -11.52 -10.78
N ARG A 56 6.43 -12.63 -11.26
CA ARG A 56 6.78 -13.97 -10.75
C ARG A 56 8.28 -14.21 -10.81
N THR A 57 8.91 -13.87 -11.94
CA THR A 57 10.36 -13.99 -12.15
C THR A 57 11.12 -13.08 -11.18
N LEU A 58 10.78 -11.80 -11.11
CA LEU A 58 11.43 -10.83 -10.24
C LEU A 58 11.33 -11.25 -8.77
N LEU A 59 10.11 -11.51 -8.28
CA LEU A 59 9.87 -11.83 -6.87
C LEU A 59 10.53 -13.15 -6.46
N SER A 60 10.57 -14.15 -7.35
CA SER A 60 11.30 -15.40 -7.12
C SER A 60 12.81 -15.14 -6.95
N LYS A 61 13.40 -14.35 -7.85
CA LYS A 61 14.84 -14.00 -7.77
C LYS A 61 15.18 -13.18 -6.53
N ILE A 62 14.31 -12.28 -6.10
CA ILE A 62 14.47 -11.53 -4.84
C ILE A 62 14.49 -12.48 -3.64
N ARG A 63 13.57 -13.42 -3.57
CA ARG A 63 13.51 -14.44 -2.49
C ARG A 63 14.71 -15.37 -2.51
N GLU A 64 15.16 -15.78 -3.69
CA GLU A 64 16.38 -16.57 -3.83
C GLU A 64 17.61 -15.81 -3.30
N ALA A 65 17.78 -14.56 -3.70
CA ALA A 65 18.87 -13.72 -3.20
C ALA A 65 18.80 -13.50 -1.68
N ALA A 66 17.61 -13.41 -1.11
CA ALA A 66 17.43 -13.23 0.32
C ALA A 66 18.00 -14.37 1.15
N THR A 67 18.05 -15.60 0.63
CA THR A 67 18.61 -16.76 1.34
C THR A 67 20.07 -16.57 1.74
N THR A 68 20.80 -15.71 1.04
CA THR A 68 22.24 -15.45 1.29
C THR A 68 22.54 -14.00 1.65
N LYS A 69 21.66 -13.06 1.31
CA LYS A 69 21.90 -11.62 1.48
C LYS A 69 21.11 -10.99 2.63
N ALA A 70 19.95 -11.53 2.95
CA ALA A 70 19.17 -11.06 4.09
C ALA A 70 19.68 -11.69 5.39
N ALA A 71 19.70 -10.94 6.48
CA ALA A 71 20.19 -11.43 7.78
C ALA A 71 19.35 -12.59 8.32
N ARG A 72 18.03 -12.61 8.04
CA ARG A 72 17.11 -13.70 8.40
C ARG A 72 17.01 -14.79 7.33
N GLY A 73 17.70 -14.65 6.18
CA GLY A 73 17.61 -15.57 5.06
C GLY A 73 16.29 -15.53 4.29
N THR A 74 15.47 -14.53 4.56
CA THR A 74 14.16 -14.33 3.90
C THR A 74 13.79 -12.85 3.86
N VAL A 75 12.87 -12.49 2.97
CA VAL A 75 12.26 -11.15 2.91
C VAL A 75 10.75 -11.29 2.80
N LEU A 76 10.02 -10.34 3.34
CA LEU A 76 8.59 -10.17 3.14
C LEU A 76 8.35 -9.15 2.03
N LEU A 77 7.41 -9.48 1.15
CA LEU A 77 7.06 -8.64 0.01
C LEU A 77 5.59 -8.31 0.05
N ASP A 78 5.29 -7.02 -0.02
CA ASP A 78 3.92 -6.51 -0.13
C ASP A 78 3.77 -5.55 -1.30
N ALA A 79 2.54 -5.24 -1.63
CA ALA A 79 2.22 -4.28 -2.66
C ALA A 79 0.85 -3.63 -2.40
N HIS A 80 0.70 -2.43 -2.95
CA HIS A 80 -0.58 -1.74 -3.01
C HIS A 80 -1.48 -2.44 -4.06
N LEU A 81 -2.47 -3.19 -3.61
CA LEU A 81 -3.31 -4.04 -4.47
C LEU A 81 -4.81 -3.80 -4.23
N GLY A 82 -5.41 -2.91 -5.03
CA GLY A 82 -6.83 -2.54 -4.99
C GLY A 82 -7.83 -3.68 -5.14
N ASN A 83 -7.37 -4.85 -5.52
CA ASN A 83 -8.19 -6.04 -5.67
C ASN A 83 -8.01 -7.06 -4.52
N GLY A 84 -7.33 -6.68 -3.45
CA GLY A 84 -7.10 -7.51 -2.27
C GLY A 84 -6.07 -8.62 -2.44
N GLY A 85 -5.29 -8.64 -3.52
CA GLY A 85 -4.23 -9.61 -3.78
C GLY A 85 -4.20 -10.15 -5.20
N ILE A 86 -3.02 -10.56 -5.66
CA ILE A 86 -2.82 -11.24 -6.94
C ILE A 86 -2.61 -12.73 -6.66
N VAL A 87 -3.50 -13.55 -7.23
CA VAL A 87 -3.44 -15.00 -7.14
C VAL A 87 -3.22 -15.56 -8.54
N VAL A 88 -2.19 -16.39 -8.72
CA VAL A 88 -1.89 -17.09 -9.97
C VAL A 88 -1.74 -18.59 -9.65
N ASP A 89 -2.51 -19.42 -10.30
CA ASP A 89 -2.50 -20.88 -10.11
C ASP A 89 -2.71 -21.31 -8.62
N GLY A 90 -3.50 -20.54 -7.86
CA GLY A 90 -3.77 -20.78 -6.44
C GLY A 90 -2.69 -20.29 -5.48
N GLU A 91 -1.62 -19.69 -6.01
CA GLU A 91 -0.55 -19.09 -5.22
C GLU A 91 -0.63 -17.56 -5.23
N LEU A 92 -0.40 -16.96 -4.07
CA LEU A 92 -0.30 -15.51 -3.93
C LEU A 92 1.09 -15.04 -4.37
N LEU A 93 1.17 -13.90 -5.07
CA LEU A 93 2.45 -13.32 -5.45
C LEU A 93 3.16 -12.62 -4.28
N PHE A 94 2.39 -12.10 -3.32
CA PHE A 94 2.87 -11.31 -2.19
C PHE A 94 2.51 -11.98 -0.86
N ASP A 95 3.31 -11.69 0.16
CA ASP A 95 3.13 -12.23 1.50
C ASP A 95 1.98 -11.54 2.24
N PHE A 96 1.75 -10.24 1.96
CA PHE A 96 0.63 -9.45 2.41
C PHE A 96 0.33 -8.33 1.40
N VAL A 97 -0.70 -7.55 1.65
CA VAL A 97 -1.05 -6.40 0.81
C VAL A 97 -1.14 -5.14 1.63
N SER A 98 -0.84 -4.00 1.04
CA SER A 98 -1.09 -2.70 1.64
C SER A 98 -2.20 -1.96 0.89
N PHE A 99 -2.82 -1.04 1.59
CA PHE A 99 -4.01 -0.36 1.13
C PHE A 99 -4.13 1.03 1.72
N PRO A 100 -4.65 2.00 0.97
CA PRO A 100 -5.01 3.27 1.56
C PRO A 100 -6.06 3.12 2.67
N LEU A 101 -5.84 3.84 3.76
CA LEU A 101 -6.69 3.84 4.94
C LEU A 101 -8.11 4.36 4.65
N ARG A 102 -8.21 5.38 3.83
CA ARG A 102 -9.43 6.09 3.45
C ARG A 102 -10.20 6.63 4.65
N ALA A 103 -9.55 7.57 5.34
CA ALA A 103 -10.17 8.33 6.41
C ALA A 103 -11.37 9.14 5.87
N LYS A 104 -12.58 8.84 6.33
CA LYS A 104 -13.80 9.52 5.92
C LYS A 104 -14.08 10.72 6.82
N GLU A 105 -14.22 11.89 6.23
CA GLU A 105 -14.56 13.11 6.96
C GLU A 105 -15.88 13.00 7.72
N ILE A 106 -15.92 13.63 8.88
CA ILE A 106 -17.15 13.75 9.67
C ILE A 106 -17.79 15.09 9.34
N ALA A 107 -19.00 15.06 8.80
CA ALA A 107 -19.72 16.27 8.40
C ALA A 107 -19.91 17.23 9.58
N GLY A 108 -19.52 18.48 9.39
CA GLY A 108 -19.63 19.54 10.42
C GLY A 108 -18.51 19.52 11.48
N GLU A 109 -17.58 18.59 11.42
CA GLU A 109 -16.44 18.52 12.32
C GLU A 109 -15.13 18.69 11.55
N PRO A 110 -14.63 19.91 11.37
CA PRO A 110 -13.41 20.15 10.61
C PRO A 110 -12.24 19.32 11.13
N MET A 111 -11.46 18.75 10.21
CA MET A 111 -10.28 17.93 10.50
C MET A 111 -10.55 16.61 11.23
N LYS A 112 -11.80 16.24 11.48
CA LYS A 112 -12.15 14.97 12.08
C LYS A 112 -12.58 13.93 11.05
N ALA A 113 -12.14 12.70 11.28
CA ALA A 113 -12.39 11.59 10.37
C ALA A 113 -12.72 10.28 11.11
N LYS A 114 -13.39 9.39 10.39
CA LYS A 114 -13.70 8.03 10.83
C LYS A 114 -13.33 7.02 9.75
N LEU A 115 -13.20 5.76 10.11
CA LEU A 115 -13.12 4.65 9.17
C LEU A 115 -14.51 4.12 8.85
N GLU A 116 -14.71 3.71 7.60
CA GLU A 116 -15.96 3.11 7.15
C GLU A 116 -15.68 2.02 6.13
N LYS A 117 -16.16 0.80 6.41
CA LYS A 117 -16.00 -0.33 5.49
C LYS A 117 -16.66 -0.03 4.15
N GLY A 118 -15.89 -0.22 3.05
CA GLY A 118 -16.37 0.04 1.70
C GLY A 118 -16.41 1.52 1.30
N TYR A 119 -15.80 2.40 2.11
CA TYR A 119 -15.61 3.78 1.72
C TYR A 119 -14.49 3.89 0.68
N LEU A 120 -14.81 4.51 -0.47
CA LEU A 120 -13.90 4.59 -1.64
C LEU A 120 -13.37 3.21 -2.02
N ASP A 121 -12.06 3.06 -2.13
CA ASP A 121 -11.37 1.82 -2.48
C ASP A 121 -10.84 1.04 -1.26
N SER A 122 -11.37 1.30 -0.07
CA SER A 122 -11.01 0.57 1.16
C SER A 122 -11.24 -0.94 1.04
N VAL A 123 -10.23 -1.74 1.36
CA VAL A 123 -10.29 -3.23 1.29
C VAL A 123 -10.57 -3.93 2.62
N ILE A 124 -11.03 -3.22 3.61
CA ILE A 124 -11.37 -3.84 4.92
C ILE A 124 -12.28 -5.04 4.70
N GLY A 125 -11.76 -6.25 4.99
CA GLY A 125 -12.51 -7.50 4.85
C GLY A 125 -12.56 -8.12 3.44
N TYR A 126 -11.75 -7.64 2.48
CA TYR A 126 -11.82 -8.10 1.08
C TYR A 126 -10.54 -8.76 0.55
N THR A 127 -9.53 -9.02 1.38
CA THR A 127 -8.30 -9.66 0.89
C THR A 127 -8.54 -11.09 0.43
N LYS A 128 -7.79 -11.52 -0.58
CA LYS A 128 -7.87 -12.86 -1.16
C LYS A 128 -7.07 -13.86 -0.34
N GLY A 129 -7.45 -15.12 -0.45
CA GLY A 129 -6.73 -16.23 0.11
C GLY A 129 -5.85 -16.94 -0.91
N GLY A 130 -5.00 -17.81 -0.41
CA GLY A 130 -4.10 -18.62 -1.19
C GLY A 130 -2.89 -19.07 -0.37
N ARG A 131 -1.89 -19.58 -1.07
CA ARG A 131 -0.59 -19.90 -0.48
C ARG A 131 0.37 -18.73 -0.74
N PRO A 132 0.76 -17.94 0.26
CA PRO A 132 1.78 -16.91 0.09
C PRO A 132 3.16 -17.55 -0.10
N PRO A 133 4.12 -16.79 -0.65
CA PRO A 133 5.47 -17.27 -0.91
C PRO A 133 6.24 -17.71 0.33
N SER A 134 5.88 -17.19 1.50
CA SER A 134 6.40 -17.63 2.80
C SER A 134 5.98 -19.05 3.19
N GLY A 135 5.10 -19.70 2.39
CA GLY A 135 4.80 -21.13 2.49
C GLY A 135 3.64 -21.53 3.41
N TRP A 136 3.00 -20.59 4.09
CA TRP A 136 1.77 -20.83 4.84
C TRP A 136 0.52 -20.71 3.96
N THR A 137 -0.62 -21.16 4.42
CA THR A 137 -1.90 -21.02 3.70
C THR A 137 -2.85 -20.16 4.51
N ALA A 138 -3.51 -19.25 3.86
CA ALA A 138 -4.50 -18.37 4.47
C ALA A 138 -5.81 -18.37 3.66
N GLU A 139 -6.93 -18.33 4.35
CA GLU A 139 -8.23 -18.06 3.72
C GLU A 139 -8.27 -16.64 3.17
N ARG A 140 -7.64 -15.70 3.87
CA ARG A 140 -7.38 -14.33 3.45
C ARG A 140 -6.01 -13.89 3.96
N ILE A 141 -5.22 -13.21 3.11
CA ILE A 141 -3.91 -12.70 3.52
C ILE A 141 -4.05 -11.48 4.42
N PRO A 142 -3.11 -11.27 5.35
CA PRO A 142 -3.04 -10.04 6.13
C PRO A 142 -2.85 -8.81 5.25
N TYR A 143 -3.28 -7.65 5.74
CA TYR A 143 -3.12 -6.40 5.03
C TYR A 143 -2.80 -5.24 5.98
N LEU A 144 -2.12 -4.25 5.43
CA LEU A 144 -1.83 -2.98 6.08
C LEU A 144 -2.73 -1.89 5.52
N LEU A 145 -3.32 -1.08 6.39
CA LEU A 145 -3.95 0.18 6.02
C LEU A 145 -2.94 1.30 6.24
N GLU A 146 -2.58 1.96 5.14
CA GLU A 146 -1.58 3.03 5.13
C GLU A 146 -2.21 4.40 4.87
N PHE A 147 -1.62 5.43 5.46
CA PHE A 147 -1.97 6.81 5.10
C PHE A 147 -1.44 7.09 3.70
N ASP A 148 -2.33 7.54 2.82
CA ASP A 148 -2.01 7.75 1.41
C ASP A 148 -1.69 9.21 1.11
N ASN A 149 -0.92 9.44 0.07
CA ASN A 149 -0.58 10.76 -0.45
C ASN A 149 -1.48 11.18 -1.63
N PHE A 150 -2.57 10.47 -1.85
CA PHE A 150 -3.56 10.80 -2.86
C PHE A 150 -4.71 11.62 -2.27
N GLY A 151 -5.34 12.46 -3.09
CA GLY A 151 -6.52 13.20 -2.68
C GLY A 151 -6.26 14.68 -2.34
N VAL A 152 -5.13 15.24 -2.81
CA VAL A 152 -4.90 16.70 -2.71
C VAL A 152 -5.91 17.42 -3.58
N SER A 153 -6.55 18.47 -3.03
CA SER A 153 -7.52 19.30 -3.74
C SER A 153 -7.09 20.77 -3.75
N ASP A 154 -7.24 21.42 -4.91
CA ASP A 154 -7.14 22.87 -5.05
C ASP A 154 -8.42 23.60 -4.60
N HIS A 155 -9.46 22.84 -4.25
CA HIS A 155 -10.78 23.36 -3.88
C HIS A 155 -11.24 22.84 -2.51
N PRO A 156 -10.56 23.22 -1.40
CA PRO A 156 -10.96 22.79 -0.07
C PRO A 156 -12.43 23.10 0.22
N GLY A 157 -13.14 22.14 0.81
CA GLY A 157 -14.57 22.25 1.08
C GLY A 157 -15.46 21.76 -0.07
N GLN A 158 -14.90 21.38 -1.21
CA GLN A 158 -15.63 20.83 -2.35
C GLN A 158 -15.13 19.40 -2.63
N TYR A 159 -16.01 18.43 -2.47
CA TYR A 159 -15.69 17.05 -2.82
C TYR A 159 -15.72 16.87 -4.32
N ASP A 160 -14.63 16.36 -4.87
CA ASP A 160 -14.54 15.78 -6.20
C ASP A 160 -14.00 14.36 -6.09
N TRP A 161 -14.46 13.45 -6.93
CA TRP A 161 -14.00 12.06 -6.90
C TRP A 161 -12.49 11.92 -7.18
N SER A 162 -11.90 12.90 -7.84
CA SER A 162 -10.46 12.96 -8.12
C SER A 162 -9.66 13.49 -6.94
N ASP A 163 -10.29 14.27 -6.07
CA ASP A 163 -9.67 14.96 -4.95
C ASP A 163 -9.89 14.25 -3.60
N HIS A 164 -10.85 13.38 -3.50
CA HIS A 164 -11.26 12.55 -2.37
C HIS A 164 -11.67 13.28 -1.09
N TYR A 165 -10.99 14.37 -0.70
CA TYR A 165 -11.16 15.03 0.59
C TYR A 165 -11.54 16.49 0.47
N VAL A 166 -12.56 16.89 1.23
CA VAL A 166 -13.01 18.29 1.30
C VAL A 166 -12.11 19.16 2.16
N TRP A 167 -11.25 18.59 3.02
CA TRP A 167 -10.24 19.36 3.76
C TRP A 167 -9.08 19.87 2.87
N GLY A 168 -8.96 19.39 1.64
CA GLY A 168 -8.05 19.93 0.62
C GLY A 168 -6.65 19.35 0.59
N TYR A 169 -6.33 18.31 1.36
CA TYR A 169 -5.04 17.64 1.34
C TYR A 169 -5.16 16.14 1.61
N ASP A 170 -4.08 15.42 1.27
CA ASP A 170 -4.00 13.97 1.41
C ASP A 170 -4.04 13.48 2.87
N GLU A 171 -4.24 12.17 3.08
CA GLU A 171 -4.34 11.57 4.41
C GLU A 171 -3.08 11.78 5.26
N ILE A 172 -1.88 11.69 4.67
CA ILE A 172 -0.63 11.90 5.39
C ILE A 172 -0.54 13.34 5.87
N SER A 173 -0.88 14.29 5.00
CA SER A 173 -0.90 15.73 5.33
C SER A 173 -1.95 16.04 6.38
N TRP A 174 -3.17 15.49 6.22
CA TRP A 174 -4.22 15.61 7.22
C TRP A 174 -3.73 15.14 8.60
N PHE A 175 -3.21 13.92 8.70
CA PHE A 175 -2.75 13.35 9.95
C PHE A 175 -1.62 14.20 10.59
N SER A 176 -0.69 14.70 9.77
CA SER A 176 0.44 15.51 10.23
C SER A 176 0.04 16.90 10.76
N LEU A 177 -1.18 17.35 10.44
CA LEU A 177 -1.73 18.64 10.89
C LEU A 177 -2.64 18.54 12.11
N LEU A 178 -2.94 17.31 12.56
CA LEU A 178 -3.71 17.10 13.78
C LEU A 178 -2.91 17.55 15.00
N ASP A 179 -3.61 17.95 16.05
CA ASP A 179 -2.99 18.08 17.36
C ASP A 179 -2.60 16.69 17.91
N ASP A 180 -1.59 16.66 18.76
CA ASP A 180 -1.00 15.42 19.26
C ASP A 180 -2.00 14.54 20.04
N GLU A 181 -2.95 15.17 20.75
CA GLU A 181 -3.95 14.45 21.54
C GLU A 181 -4.94 13.74 20.61
N TYR A 182 -5.51 14.45 19.65
CA TYR A 182 -6.45 13.86 18.70
C TYR A 182 -5.76 12.85 17.77
N ALA A 183 -4.53 13.11 17.33
CA ALA A 183 -3.78 12.16 16.52
C ALA A 183 -3.60 10.82 17.24
N ARG A 184 -3.26 10.83 18.53
CA ARG A 184 -3.15 9.61 19.34
C ARG A 184 -4.49 8.90 19.51
N GLU A 185 -5.54 9.66 19.90
CA GLU A 185 -6.89 9.10 20.06
C GLU A 185 -7.40 8.49 18.76
N TRP A 186 -7.14 9.15 17.65
CA TRP A 186 -7.56 8.66 16.34
C TRP A 186 -6.83 7.37 15.94
N LEU A 187 -5.54 7.24 16.22
CA LEU A 187 -4.81 5.98 15.99
C LEU A 187 -5.33 4.84 16.86
N GLU A 188 -5.60 5.09 18.13
CA GLU A 188 -6.22 4.10 19.02
C GLU A 188 -7.58 3.66 18.47
N TYR A 189 -8.42 4.62 18.10
CA TYR A 189 -9.70 4.36 17.45
C TYR A 189 -9.54 3.52 16.16
N ALA A 190 -8.61 3.89 15.28
CA ALA A 190 -8.42 3.20 14.00
C ALA A 190 -7.99 1.74 14.20
N VAL A 191 -7.09 1.49 15.15
CA VAL A 191 -6.65 0.13 15.52
C VAL A 191 -7.80 -0.68 16.08
N ASP A 192 -8.57 -0.13 17.00
CA ASP A 192 -9.69 -0.83 17.62
C ASP A 192 -10.84 -1.08 16.63
N TYR A 193 -11.16 -0.08 15.79
CA TYR A 193 -12.13 -0.24 14.71
C TYR A 193 -11.72 -1.39 13.79
N LEU A 194 -10.48 -1.37 13.29
CA LEU A 194 -10.01 -2.38 12.36
C LEU A 194 -10.01 -3.78 12.98
N ARG A 195 -9.53 -3.93 14.20
CA ARG A 195 -9.56 -5.21 14.93
C ARG A 195 -10.96 -5.76 15.14
N SER A 196 -11.94 -4.86 15.37
CA SER A 196 -13.34 -5.27 15.52
C SER A 196 -13.99 -5.70 14.22
N MET A 197 -13.54 -5.12 13.10
CA MET A 197 -14.09 -5.40 11.76
C MET A 197 -13.38 -6.55 11.06
N ASP A 198 -12.06 -6.65 11.21
CA ASP A 198 -11.24 -7.66 10.54
C ASP A 198 -9.91 -7.88 11.29
N PRO A 199 -9.78 -9.01 12.02
CA PRO A 199 -8.62 -9.25 12.88
C PRO A 199 -7.30 -9.47 12.14
N ILE A 200 -7.32 -9.61 10.81
CA ILE A 200 -6.11 -9.74 9.98
C ILE A 200 -5.67 -8.43 9.31
N GLY A 201 -6.37 -7.33 9.60
CA GLY A 201 -6.01 -5.99 9.18
C GLY A 201 -5.18 -5.27 10.24
N TYR A 202 -4.21 -4.47 9.79
CA TYR A 202 -3.32 -3.70 10.66
C TYR A 202 -3.23 -2.27 10.15
N VAL A 203 -3.21 -1.30 11.07
CA VAL A 203 -2.92 0.09 10.73
C VAL A 203 -1.41 0.24 10.66
N GLN A 204 -0.90 0.70 9.53
CA GLN A 204 0.50 1.07 9.41
C GLN A 204 0.73 2.40 10.13
N MET A 205 1.79 2.46 10.95
CA MET A 205 2.15 3.72 11.58
C MET A 205 2.50 4.76 10.51
N PRO A 206 1.94 5.97 10.60
CA PRO A 206 2.23 7.02 9.63
C PRO A 206 3.73 7.35 9.66
N GLY A 207 4.32 7.43 8.48
CA GLY A 207 5.70 7.87 8.33
C GLY A 207 5.86 9.36 8.66
N CYS A 208 7.09 9.76 8.98
CA CYS A 208 7.40 11.17 9.13
C CYS A 208 7.46 11.84 7.75
N ARG A 209 6.71 12.93 7.57
CA ARG A 209 6.76 13.74 6.35
C ARG A 209 7.35 15.10 6.64
N VAL A 210 8.34 15.51 5.85
CA VAL A 210 9.02 16.81 6.01
C VAL A 210 8.23 17.96 5.39
N SER A 211 7.42 17.68 4.38
CA SER A 211 6.58 18.66 3.69
C SER A 211 5.14 18.18 3.63
N VAL A 212 4.20 19.10 3.82
CA VAL A 212 2.77 18.85 3.71
C VAL A 212 2.32 19.21 2.31
N SER A 213 1.82 18.24 1.57
CA SER A 213 1.34 18.39 0.20
C SER A 213 -0.06 19.00 0.20
N GLY A 214 -0.26 20.08 -0.58
CA GLY A 214 -1.56 20.73 -0.74
C GLY A 214 -2.02 21.60 0.45
N ALA A 215 -1.37 21.54 1.59
CA ALA A 215 -1.72 22.42 2.72
C ALA A 215 -1.03 23.78 2.58
N SER A 216 -1.81 24.84 2.60
CA SER A 216 -1.28 26.18 2.86
C SER A 216 -0.95 26.29 4.34
N ARG A 217 0.29 26.59 4.68
CA ARG A 217 0.69 26.96 6.03
C ARG A 217 0.26 28.38 6.36
#